data_a87c8bca70b76962e0a1585720ce2ccb
#
_entry.id   a87c8bca70b76962e0a1585720ce2ccb
#
_cell.length_a   1.000
_cell.length_b   1.000
_cell.length_c   1.000
_cell.angle_alpha   90.00
_cell.angle_beta   90.00
_cell.angle_gamma   90.00
#
_symmetry.space_group_name_H-M   'P 1'
#
loop_
_entity.id
_entity.type
_entity.pdbx_description
1 polymer ?
#
loop_
_entity_poly.entity_id
_entity_poly.type
_entity_poly.pdbx_seq_one_letter_code
_entity_poly.pdbx_strand_id
1 'polypeptide(L)'
;EMCIRDSDHPRLTYQKDGQSHDVHCDFIAGCDGFHGVARQTIPADLLKIYERVYPFGWLGILAEAPPVADELIYARHSRGFALYSMRSTKVVRHYIQCLPDTDPDDWSDDRIWNELRLRLPKADQDKLVTGRVFEKSVTPMRSFVCEKMRHGRLFLAGDAAHIVPPTGAKGLNLAASDVYYLRNALVSYYKTKSQDGLDTYSQKALARIWKA
;
A
#
# COMPACT_ATOMS: atom_id res chain seq x y z
N GLU A 1 12.21 1.80 19.50
CA GLU A 1 13.14 2.04 18.37
C GLU A 1 13.64 0.70 17.87
N MET A 2 13.71 0.51 16.56
CA MET A 2 14.14 -0.76 15.94
C MET A 2 15.36 -0.46 15.06
N CYS A 3 16.40 -1.27 15.15
CA CYS A 3 17.61 -1.16 14.34
C CYS A 3 17.94 -2.52 13.73
N ILE A 4 18.25 -2.54 12.46
CA ILE A 4 18.63 -3.74 11.71
C ILE A 4 20.10 -3.63 11.35
N ARG A 5 20.88 -4.69 11.56
CA ARG A 5 22.23 -4.84 11.02
C ARG A 5 22.25 -6.01 10.05
N ASP A 6 22.49 -5.69 8.79
CA ASP A 6 22.71 -6.69 7.76
C ASP A 6 24.21 -7.02 7.67
N SER A 7 24.53 -8.23 8.03
CA SER A 7 25.86 -8.81 7.99
C SER A 7 25.72 -10.31 7.75
N ASP A 8 26.81 -11.05 7.75
CA ASP A 8 26.77 -12.53 7.75
C ASP A 8 26.02 -13.11 8.95
N HIS A 9 25.83 -12.29 9.99
CA HIS A 9 25.05 -12.59 11.19
C HIS A 9 24.01 -11.49 11.43
N PRO A 10 22.87 -11.48 10.71
CA PRO A 10 21.85 -10.46 10.83
C PRO A 10 21.30 -10.36 12.26
N ARG A 11 21.11 -9.13 12.71
CA ARG A 11 20.59 -8.83 14.04
C ARG A 11 19.52 -7.76 13.97
N LEU A 12 18.42 -8.01 14.65
CA LEU A 12 17.35 -7.05 14.90
C LEU A 12 17.40 -6.63 16.36
N THR A 13 17.61 -5.34 16.62
CA THR A 13 17.50 -4.77 17.96
C THR A 13 16.18 -4.02 18.08
N TYR A 14 15.41 -4.27 19.14
CA TYR A 14 14.16 -3.56 19.42
C TYR A 14 14.05 -3.21 20.91
N GLN A 15 13.21 -2.21 21.21
CA GLN A 15 12.91 -1.82 22.58
C GLN A 15 11.52 -2.32 22.99
N LYS A 16 11.44 -2.91 24.18
CA LYS A 16 10.19 -3.31 24.81
C LYS A 16 10.29 -3.04 26.32
N ASP A 17 9.28 -2.38 26.88
CA ASP A 17 9.20 -2.04 28.31
C ASP A 17 10.45 -1.30 28.83
N GLY A 18 11.03 -0.41 28.02
CA GLY A 18 12.23 0.35 28.34
C GLY A 18 13.55 -0.45 28.26
N GLN A 19 13.50 -1.72 27.87
CA GLN A 19 14.67 -2.58 27.69
C GLN A 19 14.97 -2.84 26.23
N SER A 20 16.27 -2.93 25.90
CA SER A 20 16.72 -3.29 24.56
C SER A 20 16.89 -4.81 24.46
N HIS A 21 16.38 -5.37 23.37
CA HIS A 21 16.45 -6.80 23.05
C HIS A 21 17.06 -7.01 21.68
N ASP A 22 17.89 -8.05 21.57
CA ASP A 22 18.52 -8.47 20.32
C ASP A 22 17.94 -9.82 19.86
N VAL A 23 17.58 -9.90 18.56
CA VAL A 23 17.22 -11.14 17.89
C VAL A 23 18.26 -11.44 16.82
N HIS A 24 18.96 -12.56 16.97
CA HIS A 24 19.88 -13.07 15.96
C HIS A 24 19.14 -14.03 15.04
N CYS A 25 19.36 -13.92 13.73
CA CYS A 25 18.64 -14.70 12.73
C CYS A 25 19.52 -14.98 11.50
N ASP A 26 19.10 -15.91 10.67
CA ASP A 26 19.77 -16.21 9.41
C ASP A 26 19.42 -15.18 8.32
N PHE A 27 18.17 -14.69 8.33
CA PHE A 27 17.64 -13.74 7.36
C PHE A 27 16.66 -12.79 8.02
N ILE A 28 16.50 -11.59 7.44
CA ILE A 28 15.51 -10.60 7.83
C ILE A 28 14.57 -10.35 6.65
N ALA A 29 13.25 -10.46 6.88
CA ALA A 29 12.23 -10.05 5.94
C ALA A 29 11.63 -8.71 6.38
N GLY A 30 11.98 -7.63 5.71
CA GLY A 30 11.44 -6.28 5.90
C GLY A 30 10.06 -6.17 5.27
N CYS A 31 9.03 -6.46 6.09
CA CYS A 31 7.61 -6.32 5.75
C CYS A 31 6.98 -5.19 6.58
N ASP A 32 7.75 -4.15 6.87
CA ASP A 32 7.48 -3.10 7.85
C ASP A 32 6.87 -1.83 7.23
N GLY A 33 6.38 -1.94 6.00
CA GLY A 33 5.67 -0.88 5.31
C GLY A 33 6.58 0.22 4.75
N PHE A 34 5.97 1.25 4.16
CA PHE A 34 6.70 2.31 3.47
C PHE A 34 7.62 3.11 4.40
N HIS A 35 7.18 3.35 5.62
CA HIS A 35 7.91 4.12 6.63
C HIS A 35 8.78 3.24 7.55
N GLY A 36 8.86 1.95 7.27
CA GLY A 36 9.64 1.00 8.05
C GLY A 36 11.15 1.25 7.99
N VAL A 37 11.88 0.65 8.92
CA VAL A 37 13.34 0.82 9.05
C VAL A 37 14.13 -0.10 8.11
N ALA A 38 13.52 -1.20 7.63
CA ALA A 38 14.23 -2.20 6.85
C ALA A 38 14.88 -1.62 5.58
N ARG A 39 14.13 -0.85 4.78
CA ARG A 39 14.69 -0.19 3.58
C ARG A 39 15.77 0.82 3.94
N GLN A 40 15.61 1.57 5.02
CA GLN A 40 16.54 2.60 5.47
C GLN A 40 17.88 2.02 5.95
N THR A 41 17.93 0.72 6.27
CA THR A 41 19.15 0.01 6.65
C THR A 41 20.08 -0.24 5.45
N ILE A 42 19.51 -0.29 4.23
CA ILE A 42 20.29 -0.46 3.01
C ILE A 42 21.07 0.84 2.74
N PRO A 43 22.39 0.80 2.52
CA PRO A 43 23.18 1.99 2.19
C PRO A 43 22.56 2.80 1.05
N ALA A 44 22.48 4.12 1.21
CA ALA A 44 21.79 5.00 0.28
C ALA A 44 22.36 4.98 -1.14
N ASP A 45 23.66 4.76 -1.27
CA ASP A 45 24.36 4.61 -2.57
C ASP A 45 24.01 3.31 -3.32
N LEU A 46 23.49 2.31 -2.60
CA LEU A 46 23.00 1.06 -3.18
C LEU A 46 21.51 1.06 -3.48
N LEU A 47 20.76 2.03 -2.93
CA LEU A 47 19.33 2.15 -3.19
C LEU A 47 19.10 2.72 -4.58
N LYS A 48 18.37 1.97 -5.41
CA LYS A 48 17.86 2.45 -6.69
C LYS A 48 16.35 2.61 -6.59
N ILE A 49 15.91 3.85 -6.46
CA ILE A 49 14.52 4.20 -6.19
C ILE A 49 13.91 4.88 -7.42
N TYR A 50 12.73 4.41 -7.80
CA TYR A 50 11.81 5.12 -8.67
C TYR A 50 10.64 5.63 -7.83
N GLU A 51 10.37 6.93 -7.89
CA GLU A 51 9.22 7.52 -7.23
C GLU A 51 8.51 8.51 -8.16
N ARG A 52 7.19 8.44 -8.15
CA ARG A 52 6.31 9.42 -8.79
C ARG A 52 5.20 9.81 -7.82
N VAL A 53 5.20 11.06 -7.42
CA VAL A 53 4.11 11.68 -6.66
C VAL A 53 3.12 12.28 -7.65
N TYR A 54 1.83 11.99 -7.47
CA TYR A 54 0.78 12.51 -8.34
C TYR A 54 0.20 13.80 -7.74
N PRO A 55 -0.22 14.79 -8.58
CA PRO A 55 -0.74 16.07 -8.10
C PRO A 55 -2.19 15.97 -7.61
N PHE A 56 -2.59 14.81 -7.07
CA PHE A 56 -3.91 14.58 -6.49
C PHE A 56 -3.86 13.53 -5.40
N GLY A 57 -4.86 13.56 -4.55
CA GLY A 57 -5.14 12.56 -3.53
C GLY A 57 -6.56 12.03 -3.67
N TRP A 58 -6.90 11.10 -2.82
CA TRP A 58 -8.25 10.58 -2.67
C TRP A 58 -8.76 10.84 -1.26
N LEU A 59 -9.86 11.60 -1.17
CA LEU A 59 -10.67 11.67 0.03
C LEU A 59 -11.47 10.36 0.13
N GLY A 60 -11.06 9.50 1.04
CA GLY A 60 -11.74 8.25 1.38
C GLY A 60 -12.81 8.51 2.44
N ILE A 61 -14.00 7.95 2.24
CA ILE A 61 -15.19 8.20 3.03
C ILE A 61 -15.82 6.86 3.40
N LEU A 62 -16.01 6.60 4.68
CA LEU A 62 -16.87 5.52 5.18
C LEU A 62 -18.17 6.10 5.72
N ALA A 63 -19.30 5.57 5.25
CA ALA A 63 -20.60 6.07 5.63
C ALA A 63 -21.63 4.95 5.85
N GLU A 64 -22.56 5.19 6.76
CA GLU A 64 -23.73 4.35 7.01
C GLU A 64 -24.78 4.63 5.95
N ALA A 65 -24.65 3.99 4.78
CA ALA A 65 -25.57 4.11 3.67
C ALA A 65 -25.63 2.79 2.86
N PRO A 66 -26.73 2.50 2.18
CA PRO A 66 -26.78 1.40 1.22
C PRO A 66 -25.90 1.72 -0.01
N PRO A 67 -25.37 0.71 -0.71
CA PRO A 67 -24.61 0.93 -1.92
C PRO A 67 -25.48 1.47 -3.06
N VAL A 68 -24.88 2.22 -3.97
CA VAL A 68 -25.52 2.72 -5.21
C VAL A 68 -25.85 1.57 -6.16
N ALA A 69 -24.99 0.56 -6.18
CA ALA A 69 -25.12 -0.66 -6.99
C ALA A 69 -24.37 -1.80 -6.29
N ASP A 70 -24.67 -3.03 -6.69
CA ASP A 70 -23.95 -4.23 -6.24
C ASP A 70 -22.52 -4.29 -6.79
N GLU A 71 -22.23 -3.50 -7.82
CA GLU A 71 -20.95 -3.44 -8.50
C GLU A 71 -20.13 -2.23 -8.06
N LEU A 72 -18.81 -2.34 -8.23
CA LEU A 72 -17.88 -1.23 -8.04
C LEU A 72 -18.02 -0.24 -9.20
N ILE A 73 -18.30 1.04 -8.90
CA ILE A 73 -18.43 2.09 -9.92
C ILE A 73 -17.17 2.97 -9.91
N TYR A 74 -16.48 3.04 -11.06
CA TYR A 74 -15.46 4.02 -11.38
C TYR A 74 -16.05 5.14 -12.22
N ALA A 75 -16.21 6.33 -11.66
CA ALA A 75 -16.79 7.46 -12.33
C ALA A 75 -15.72 8.49 -12.73
N ARG A 76 -15.58 8.75 -14.04
CA ARG A 76 -14.80 9.87 -14.56
C ARG A 76 -15.71 11.05 -14.81
N HIS A 77 -15.40 12.20 -14.22
CA HIS A 77 -16.16 13.43 -14.38
C HIS A 77 -15.21 14.63 -14.58
N SER A 78 -15.69 15.75 -15.14
CA SER A 78 -14.91 16.98 -15.31
C SER A 78 -14.42 17.56 -13.97
N ARG A 79 -15.13 17.27 -12.87
CA ARG A 79 -14.75 17.64 -11.48
C ARG A 79 -13.76 16.66 -10.84
N GLY A 80 -13.26 15.67 -11.57
CA GLY A 80 -12.35 14.66 -11.10
C GLY A 80 -13.02 13.29 -10.93
N PHE A 81 -12.20 12.31 -10.59
CA PHE A 81 -12.60 10.92 -10.39
C PHE A 81 -13.40 10.73 -9.09
N ALA A 82 -14.33 9.77 -9.11
CA ALA A 82 -14.95 9.22 -7.92
C ALA A 82 -15.07 7.69 -8.02
N LEU A 83 -15.09 7.03 -6.87
CA LEU A 83 -15.26 5.58 -6.77
C LEU A 83 -16.32 5.28 -5.72
N TYR A 84 -17.22 4.35 -6.07
CA TYR A 84 -18.32 3.91 -5.21
C TYR A 84 -18.16 2.42 -4.97
N SER A 85 -18.02 2.04 -3.72
CA SER A 85 -17.85 0.64 -3.35
C SER A 85 -18.66 0.27 -2.12
N MET A 86 -19.20 -0.92 -2.14
CA MET A 86 -19.90 -1.55 -1.04
C MET A 86 -18.89 -2.16 -0.06
N ARG A 87 -19.15 -2.01 1.24
CA ARG A 87 -18.52 -2.78 2.31
C ARG A 87 -19.49 -3.81 2.90
N SER A 88 -20.76 -3.42 2.95
CA SER A 88 -21.89 -4.27 3.29
C SER A 88 -23.16 -3.65 2.69
N THR A 89 -24.31 -4.25 2.92
CA THR A 89 -25.60 -3.68 2.51
C THR A 89 -25.97 -2.40 3.27
N LYS A 90 -25.22 -2.03 4.31
CA LYS A 90 -25.47 -0.87 5.17
C LYS A 90 -24.29 0.10 5.29
N VAL A 91 -23.13 -0.27 4.76
CA VAL A 91 -21.91 0.53 4.85
C VAL A 91 -21.24 0.61 3.48
N VAL A 92 -20.93 1.82 3.07
CA VAL A 92 -20.23 2.12 1.83
C VAL A 92 -18.87 2.75 2.07
N ARG A 93 -17.93 2.52 1.18
CA ARG A 93 -16.69 3.27 1.08
C ARG A 93 -16.63 3.94 -0.27
N HIS A 94 -16.61 5.27 -0.24
CA HIS A 94 -16.49 6.09 -1.44
C HIS A 94 -15.13 6.81 -1.45
N TYR A 95 -14.71 7.23 -2.65
CA TYR A 95 -13.54 8.05 -2.83
C TYR A 95 -13.85 9.21 -3.77
N ILE A 96 -13.32 10.38 -3.42
CA ILE A 96 -13.41 11.59 -4.23
C ILE A 96 -11.99 12.06 -4.52
N GLN A 97 -11.65 12.29 -5.78
CA GLN A 97 -10.38 12.94 -6.14
C GLN A 97 -10.35 14.35 -5.59
N CYS A 98 -9.27 14.71 -4.91
CA CYS A 98 -9.02 16.00 -4.28
C CYS A 98 -7.55 16.40 -4.45
N LEU A 99 -7.15 17.57 -3.96
CA LEU A 99 -5.75 17.95 -3.85
C LEU A 99 -5.05 17.10 -2.77
N PRO A 100 -3.73 16.85 -2.88
CA PRO A 100 -3.00 15.99 -1.94
C PRO A 100 -2.98 16.52 -0.50
N ASP A 101 -3.05 17.83 -0.34
CA ASP A 101 -3.02 18.59 0.92
C ASP A 101 -4.41 18.99 1.43
N THR A 102 -5.47 18.41 0.85
CA THR A 102 -6.85 18.64 1.29
C THR A 102 -7.03 18.21 2.74
N ASP A 103 -7.56 19.12 3.57
CA ASP A 103 -7.99 18.78 4.92
C ASP A 103 -9.36 18.06 4.84
N PRO A 104 -9.48 16.81 5.35
CA PRO A 104 -10.77 16.12 5.37
C PRO A 104 -11.84 16.88 6.18
N ASP A 105 -11.46 17.69 7.17
CA ASP A 105 -12.39 18.43 8.00
C ASP A 105 -13.07 19.59 7.28
N ASP A 106 -12.48 20.09 6.19
CA ASP A 106 -13.10 21.07 5.28
C ASP A 106 -14.27 20.49 4.46
N TRP A 107 -14.48 19.17 4.53
CA TRP A 107 -15.52 18.46 3.79
C TRP A 107 -16.67 18.06 4.72
N SER A 108 -17.73 18.88 4.75
CA SER A 108 -18.97 18.51 5.41
C SER A 108 -19.65 17.30 4.73
N ASP A 109 -20.49 16.59 5.45
CA ASP A 109 -21.24 15.46 4.91
C ASP A 109 -22.09 15.90 3.69
N ASP A 110 -22.74 17.06 3.76
CA ASP A 110 -23.53 17.59 2.63
C ASP A 110 -22.67 17.86 1.39
N ARG A 111 -21.48 18.43 1.58
CA ARG A 111 -20.53 18.64 0.48
C ARG A 111 -20.08 17.32 -0.13
N ILE A 112 -19.77 16.33 0.69
CA ILE A 112 -19.36 15.00 0.26
C ILE A 112 -20.45 14.35 -0.61
N TRP A 113 -21.67 14.30 -0.09
CA TRP A 113 -22.80 13.67 -0.80
C TRP A 113 -23.17 14.40 -2.07
N ASN A 114 -23.10 15.73 -2.09
CA ASN A 114 -23.33 16.53 -3.29
C ASN A 114 -22.26 16.25 -4.36
N GLU A 115 -20.99 16.24 -4.01
CA GLU A 115 -19.90 15.93 -4.93
C GLU A 115 -19.95 14.49 -5.46
N LEU A 116 -20.30 13.53 -4.62
CA LEU A 116 -20.54 12.16 -5.05
C LEU A 116 -21.70 12.09 -6.05
N ARG A 117 -22.85 12.72 -5.74
CA ARG A 117 -24.01 12.72 -6.65
C ARG A 117 -23.67 13.33 -8.00
N LEU A 118 -22.99 14.49 -8.02
CA LEU A 118 -22.63 15.18 -9.26
C LEU A 118 -21.69 14.38 -10.16
N ARG A 119 -20.86 13.51 -9.58
CA ARG A 119 -19.90 12.69 -10.33
C ARG A 119 -20.49 11.37 -10.85
N LEU A 120 -21.67 10.98 -10.41
CA LEU A 120 -22.40 9.84 -10.98
C LEU A 120 -23.04 10.20 -12.34
N PRO A 121 -23.19 9.21 -13.23
CA PRO A 121 -24.06 9.35 -14.40
C PRO A 121 -25.48 9.78 -13.98
N LYS A 122 -26.13 10.62 -14.77
CA LYS A 122 -27.48 11.13 -14.44
C LYS A 122 -28.47 10.03 -14.07
N ALA A 123 -28.42 8.89 -14.76
CA ALA A 123 -29.30 7.75 -14.52
C ALA A 123 -29.12 7.07 -13.15
N ASP A 124 -27.98 7.33 -12.47
CA ASP A 124 -27.64 6.71 -11.20
C ASP A 124 -27.66 7.70 -10.02
N GLN A 125 -27.81 9.00 -10.30
CA GLN A 125 -27.78 10.06 -9.26
C GLN A 125 -28.88 9.89 -8.21
N ASP A 126 -30.08 9.47 -8.63
CA ASP A 126 -31.22 9.26 -7.73
C ASP A 126 -31.10 7.97 -6.90
N LYS A 127 -30.21 7.05 -7.28
CA LYS A 127 -29.92 5.83 -6.52
C LYS A 127 -29.00 6.08 -5.33
N LEU A 128 -28.29 7.23 -5.30
CA LEU A 128 -27.39 7.58 -4.21
C LEU A 128 -28.17 7.99 -2.98
N VAL A 129 -28.22 7.09 -2.00
CA VAL A 129 -28.77 7.35 -0.67
C VAL A 129 -27.68 7.91 0.22
N THR A 130 -27.97 9.00 0.92
CA THR A 130 -27.05 9.63 1.87
C THR A 130 -27.17 9.00 3.25
N GLY A 131 -26.11 9.10 4.06
CA GLY A 131 -26.10 8.63 5.42
C GLY A 131 -25.00 9.30 6.24
N ARG A 132 -24.86 8.94 7.49
CA ARG A 132 -23.85 9.52 8.38
C ARG A 132 -22.46 9.11 7.96
N VAL A 133 -21.59 10.07 7.68
CA VAL A 133 -20.15 9.83 7.48
C VAL A 133 -19.51 9.66 8.87
N PHE A 134 -18.80 8.55 9.08
CA PHE A 134 -18.16 8.27 10.36
C PHE A 134 -16.63 8.18 10.27
N GLU A 135 -16.07 8.12 9.06
CA GLU A 135 -14.62 8.17 8.85
C GLU A 135 -14.31 8.92 7.54
N LYS A 136 -13.35 9.84 7.61
CA LYS A 136 -12.80 10.58 6.46
C LYS A 136 -11.28 10.57 6.55
N SER A 137 -10.61 10.38 5.43
CA SER A 137 -9.15 10.51 5.35
C SER A 137 -8.71 10.86 3.94
N VAL A 138 -7.62 11.61 3.79
CA VAL A 138 -7.01 11.89 2.50
C VAL A 138 -5.76 11.03 2.34
N THR A 139 -5.67 10.34 1.21
CA THR A 139 -4.50 9.55 0.82
C THR A 139 -3.85 10.18 -0.40
N PRO A 140 -2.67 10.80 -0.27
CA PRO A 140 -1.89 11.26 -1.41
C PRO A 140 -1.50 10.07 -2.29
N MET A 141 -1.57 10.25 -3.61
CA MET A 141 -1.24 9.19 -4.55
C MET A 141 0.24 9.22 -4.91
N ARG A 142 0.87 8.05 -4.84
CA ARG A 142 2.25 7.84 -5.30
C ARG A 142 2.46 6.46 -5.89
N SER A 143 3.41 6.38 -6.81
CA SER A 143 4.07 5.13 -7.18
C SER A 143 5.47 5.15 -6.62
N PHE A 144 5.90 4.06 -6.05
CA PHE A 144 7.24 3.92 -5.48
C PHE A 144 7.76 2.51 -5.77
N VAL A 145 9.00 2.38 -6.22
CA VAL A 145 9.68 1.09 -6.39
C VAL A 145 11.12 1.21 -5.95
N CYS A 146 11.52 0.38 -5.00
CA CYS A 146 12.91 0.15 -4.64
C CYS A 146 13.43 -1.05 -5.42
N GLU A 147 14.27 -0.83 -6.42
CA GLU A 147 14.81 -1.93 -7.25
C GLU A 147 15.82 -2.80 -6.51
N LYS A 148 16.33 -2.35 -5.37
CA LYS A 148 17.17 -3.13 -4.46
C LYS A 148 16.30 -3.81 -3.39
N MET A 149 15.61 -4.89 -3.75
CA MET A 149 14.75 -5.62 -2.81
C MET A 149 15.51 -6.63 -1.93
N ARG A 150 16.82 -6.80 -2.15
CA ARG A 150 17.70 -7.60 -1.31
C ARG A 150 19.01 -6.87 -1.09
N HIS A 151 19.50 -6.89 0.15
CA HIS A 151 20.84 -6.49 0.55
C HIS A 151 21.38 -7.52 1.53
N GLY A 152 22.41 -8.28 1.12
CA GLY A 152 22.93 -9.38 1.91
C GLY A 152 21.86 -10.39 2.31
N ARG A 153 21.55 -10.44 3.61
CA ARG A 153 20.55 -11.33 4.22
C ARG A 153 19.22 -10.61 4.56
N LEU A 154 19.10 -9.32 4.23
CA LEU A 154 17.89 -8.53 4.33
C LEU A 154 17.12 -8.56 3.01
N PHE A 155 15.81 -8.82 3.09
CA PHE A 155 14.87 -8.82 1.97
C PHE A 155 13.75 -7.83 2.25
N LEU A 156 13.33 -7.05 1.25
CA LEU A 156 12.17 -6.17 1.33
C LEU A 156 10.97 -6.82 0.64
N ALA A 157 9.78 -6.68 1.20
CA ALA A 157 8.54 -7.16 0.62
C ALA A 157 7.38 -6.20 0.88
N GLY A 158 6.41 -6.15 -0.05
CA GLY A 158 5.26 -5.27 0.04
C GLY A 158 5.62 -3.79 0.06
N ASP A 159 4.92 -2.98 0.84
CA ASP A 159 5.07 -1.52 0.88
C ASP A 159 6.47 -1.06 1.34
N ALA A 160 7.25 -1.92 1.96
CA ALA A 160 8.68 -1.65 2.23
C ALA A 160 9.49 -1.51 0.93
N ALA A 161 9.10 -2.22 -0.13
CA ALA A 161 9.77 -2.24 -1.42
C ALA A 161 9.03 -1.46 -2.52
N HIS A 162 7.70 -1.45 -2.53
CA HIS A 162 6.92 -0.84 -3.60
C HIS A 162 5.54 -0.36 -3.14
N ILE A 163 5.09 0.75 -3.71
CA ILE A 163 3.72 1.25 -3.61
C ILE A 163 3.18 1.45 -5.01
N VAL A 164 1.95 0.99 -5.24
CA VAL A 164 1.17 1.26 -6.44
C VAL A 164 -0.11 1.99 -6.06
N PRO A 165 -0.60 2.93 -6.89
CA PRO A 165 -1.89 3.57 -6.64
C PRO A 165 -3.02 2.55 -6.48
N PRO A 166 -3.97 2.78 -5.56
CA PRO A 166 -5.01 1.81 -5.24
C PRO A 166 -6.05 1.60 -6.34
N THR A 167 -5.99 2.35 -7.44
CA THR A 167 -6.92 2.29 -8.58
C THR A 167 -7.11 0.89 -9.17
N GLY A 168 -6.07 0.07 -9.18
CA GLY A 168 -6.13 -1.31 -9.68
C GLY A 168 -6.26 -2.37 -8.60
N ALA A 169 -6.35 -1.98 -7.31
CA ALA A 169 -6.37 -2.90 -6.15
C ALA A 169 -5.25 -3.94 -6.17
N LYS A 170 -4.05 -3.58 -6.69
CA LYS A 170 -2.95 -4.53 -6.92
C LYS A 170 -1.94 -4.62 -5.78
N GLY A 171 -1.91 -3.66 -4.85
CA GLY A 171 -0.90 -3.58 -3.80
C GLY A 171 -0.79 -4.86 -2.97
N LEU A 172 -1.91 -5.35 -2.43
CA LEU A 172 -1.94 -6.60 -1.66
C LEU A 172 -1.49 -7.81 -2.50
N ASN A 173 -1.93 -7.90 -3.75
CA ASN A 173 -1.56 -9.03 -4.63
C ASN A 173 -0.06 -9.02 -4.96
N LEU A 174 0.55 -7.85 -5.11
CA LEU A 174 1.99 -7.72 -5.30
C LEU A 174 2.76 -8.13 -4.04
N ALA A 175 2.35 -7.62 -2.88
CA ALA A 175 2.94 -8.00 -1.59
C ALA A 175 2.85 -9.53 -1.35
N ALA A 176 1.69 -10.14 -1.62
CA ALA A 176 1.51 -11.58 -1.52
C ALA A 176 2.43 -12.36 -2.48
N SER A 177 2.68 -11.84 -3.69
CA SER A 177 3.62 -12.47 -4.63
C SER A 177 5.08 -12.36 -4.16
N ASP A 178 5.47 -11.24 -3.52
CA ASP A 178 6.79 -11.12 -2.93
C ASP A 178 7.00 -12.18 -1.84
N VAL A 179 6.03 -12.32 -0.95
CA VAL A 179 6.05 -13.35 0.11
C VAL A 179 6.14 -14.75 -0.49
N TYR A 180 5.40 -15.02 -1.58
CA TYR A 180 5.48 -16.30 -2.28
C TYR A 180 6.88 -16.60 -2.82
N TYR A 181 7.52 -15.63 -3.49
CA TYR A 181 8.87 -15.80 -4.03
C TYR A 181 9.90 -15.95 -2.91
N LEU A 182 9.83 -15.10 -1.89
CA LEU A 182 10.76 -15.15 -0.75
C LEU A 182 10.63 -16.45 0.04
N ARG A 183 9.39 -16.88 0.33
CA ARG A 183 9.12 -18.16 1.01
C ARG A 183 9.72 -19.32 0.25
N ASN A 184 9.54 -19.39 -1.07
CA ASN A 184 10.08 -20.50 -1.87
C ASN A 184 11.61 -20.48 -1.91
N ALA A 185 12.22 -19.30 -1.99
CA ALA A 185 13.68 -19.13 -1.93
C ALA A 185 14.25 -19.60 -0.56
N LEU A 186 13.63 -19.17 0.54
CA LEU A 186 14.05 -19.60 1.89
C LEU A 186 13.87 -21.10 2.11
N VAL A 187 12.75 -21.69 1.68
CA VAL A 187 12.53 -23.13 1.79
C VAL A 187 13.57 -23.92 1.01
N SER A 188 13.93 -23.47 -0.21
CA SER A 188 15.00 -24.10 -0.98
C SER A 188 16.34 -24.00 -0.27
N TYR A 189 16.68 -22.81 0.24
CA TYR A 189 17.91 -22.59 1.00
C TYR A 189 18.03 -23.50 2.21
N TYR A 190 16.98 -23.59 3.05
CA TYR A 190 17.03 -24.43 4.24
C TYR A 190 17.10 -25.93 3.93
N LYS A 191 16.47 -26.38 2.82
CA LYS A 191 16.49 -27.78 2.40
C LYS A 191 17.78 -28.21 1.70
N THR A 192 18.31 -27.37 0.82
CA THR A 192 19.38 -27.76 -0.10
C THR A 192 20.61 -26.85 -0.05
N LYS A 193 20.57 -25.78 0.76
CA LYS A 193 21.58 -24.70 0.84
C LYS A 193 21.78 -23.94 -0.48
N SER A 194 20.86 -24.09 -1.48
CA SER A 194 20.94 -23.32 -2.73
C SER A 194 20.64 -21.84 -2.46
N GLN A 195 21.48 -20.97 -3.01
CA GLN A 195 21.34 -19.51 -3.00
C GLN A 195 20.51 -18.98 -4.20
N ASP A 196 20.26 -19.79 -5.22
CA ASP A 196 19.69 -19.35 -6.51
C ASP A 196 18.37 -18.61 -6.36
N GLY A 197 17.49 -19.12 -5.48
CA GLY A 197 16.20 -18.48 -5.19
C GLY A 197 16.34 -17.13 -4.52
N LEU A 198 17.27 -17.01 -3.57
CA LEU A 198 17.58 -15.78 -2.86
C LEU A 198 18.22 -14.76 -3.80
N ASP A 199 19.15 -15.16 -4.64
CA ASP A 199 19.87 -14.29 -5.58
C ASP A 199 18.95 -13.73 -6.66
N THR A 200 17.96 -14.52 -7.11
CA THR A 200 16.99 -14.13 -8.14
C THR A 200 15.71 -13.47 -7.59
N TYR A 201 15.56 -13.33 -6.27
CA TYR A 201 14.35 -12.79 -5.63
C TYR A 201 13.95 -11.42 -6.17
N SER A 202 14.86 -10.43 -6.12
CA SER A 202 14.59 -9.06 -6.59
C SER A 202 14.15 -9.05 -8.05
N GLN A 203 14.84 -9.81 -8.92
CA GLN A 203 14.50 -9.86 -10.33
C GLN A 203 13.08 -10.40 -10.58
N LYS A 204 12.70 -11.47 -9.87
CA LYS A 204 11.37 -12.09 -10.01
C LYS A 204 10.25 -11.18 -9.51
N ALA A 205 10.44 -10.55 -8.35
CA ALA A 205 9.49 -9.63 -7.77
C ALA A 205 9.32 -8.38 -8.65
N LEU A 206 10.42 -7.74 -9.05
CA LEU A 206 10.40 -6.54 -9.90
C LEU A 206 9.78 -6.78 -11.28
N ALA A 207 10.00 -7.96 -11.89
CA ALA A 207 9.38 -8.30 -13.17
C ALA A 207 7.84 -8.29 -13.11
N ARG A 208 7.26 -8.56 -11.93
CA ARG A 208 5.82 -8.49 -11.67
C ARG A 208 5.37 -7.09 -11.31
N ILE A 209 6.13 -6.39 -10.46
CA ILE A 209 5.84 -5.03 -10.00
C ILE A 209 5.74 -4.07 -11.20
N TRP A 210 6.71 -4.14 -12.14
CA TRP A 210 6.74 -3.27 -13.32
C TRP A 210 5.65 -3.57 -14.38
N LYS A 211 4.89 -4.66 -14.22
CA LYS A 211 3.73 -4.98 -15.06
C LYS A 211 2.39 -4.55 -14.44
N ALA A 212 2.40 -4.03 -13.22
CA ALA A 212 1.20 -3.64 -12.50
C ALA A 212 0.81 -2.20 -12.76
#